data_ca927bfc139a3b9f0536949edeac7e44
#
_entry.id   ca927bfc139a3b9f0536949edeac7e44
#
_cell.length_a   1.000
_cell.length_b   1.000
_cell.length_c   1.000
_cell.angle_alpha   90.00
_cell.angle_beta   90.00
_cell.angle_gamma   90.00
#
_symmetry.space_group_name_H-M   'P 1'
#
loop_
_entity.id
_entity.type
_entity.pdbx_description
1 polymer ?
#
loop_
_entity_poly.entity_id
_entity_poly.type
_entity_poly.pdbx_seq_one_letter_code
_entity_poly.pdbx_strand_id
1 'polypeptide(L)'
;MRFKAKLLQPAESSKAGSWTFLVLPKSASAKLPSRGMTAIEGTINGFAFQATLEPDGQKSHWLKVDRKLSEAARAEAGDIVTLEIAPAAKEPEPEVPADLKKALATAAPKARALWSDITPIARRDWIQWITSGKQIETRTRRIKNACSMLAGGKRRPCCFDRSGFYDKSLSAPKAAI
;
A
#
# COMPACT_ATOMS: atom_id res chain seq x y z
N MET A 1 -4.79 -18.80 -0.74
CA MET A 1 -4.87 -19.09 0.72
C MET A 1 -6.21 -18.65 1.27
N ARG A 2 -6.78 -19.40 2.22
CA ARG A 2 -8.08 -19.09 2.85
C ARG A 2 -7.90 -18.82 4.33
N PHE A 3 -8.52 -17.76 4.83
CA PHE A 3 -8.52 -17.40 6.26
C PHE A 3 -9.73 -16.52 6.61
N LYS A 4 -9.95 -16.35 7.92
CA LYS A 4 -10.96 -15.43 8.45
C LYS A 4 -10.26 -14.25 9.13
N ALA A 5 -10.87 -13.07 9.02
CA ALA A 5 -10.40 -11.87 9.69
C ALA A 5 -11.59 -10.98 10.10
N LYS A 6 -11.42 -10.22 11.17
CA LYS A 6 -12.41 -9.25 11.64
C LYS A 6 -12.25 -7.93 10.91
N LEU A 7 -13.34 -7.37 10.41
CA LEU A 7 -13.39 -6.00 9.92
C LEU A 7 -13.32 -5.01 11.09
N LEU A 8 -12.41 -4.08 11.01
CA LEU A 8 -12.16 -3.07 12.03
C LEU A 8 -12.47 -1.69 11.47
N GLN A 9 -12.98 -0.80 12.32
CA GLN A 9 -13.14 0.60 11.98
C GLN A 9 -11.89 1.36 12.37
N PRO A 10 -11.33 2.24 11.52
CA PRO A 10 -10.20 3.08 11.90
C PRO A 10 -10.62 4.12 12.94
N ALA A 11 -9.75 4.35 13.94
CA ALA A 11 -9.98 5.34 15.00
C ALA A 11 -10.12 6.77 14.46
N GLU A 12 -9.47 7.10 13.34
CA GLU A 12 -9.44 8.43 12.74
C GLU A 12 -10.54 8.67 11.69
N SER A 13 -11.48 7.75 11.50
CA SER A 13 -12.47 7.81 10.40
C SER A 13 -13.68 8.72 10.65
N SER A 14 -13.56 9.77 11.43
CA SER A 14 -14.72 10.58 11.85
C SER A 14 -15.37 11.48 10.78
N LYS A 15 -14.84 11.62 9.55
CA LYS A 15 -15.38 12.62 8.60
C LYS A 15 -15.44 12.27 7.11
N ALA A 16 -14.94 11.16 6.62
CA ALA A 16 -14.97 10.91 5.17
C ALA A 16 -15.22 9.43 4.87
N GLY A 17 -16.48 9.08 4.65
CA GLY A 17 -16.88 7.79 4.09
C GLY A 17 -16.39 6.58 4.88
N SER A 18 -17.30 5.82 5.42
CA SER A 18 -17.01 4.63 6.21
C SER A 18 -16.22 3.60 5.40
N TRP A 19 -14.93 3.54 5.63
CA TRP A 19 -14.11 2.42 5.20
C TRP A 19 -13.70 1.60 6.42
N THR A 20 -13.45 0.33 6.20
CA THR A 20 -12.97 -0.59 7.22
C THR A 20 -11.63 -1.16 6.82
N PHE A 21 -10.99 -1.85 7.71
CA PHE A 21 -9.75 -2.58 7.41
C PHE A 21 -9.72 -3.90 8.16
N LEU A 22 -8.86 -4.78 7.70
CA LEU A 22 -8.56 -6.01 8.41
C LEU A 22 -7.05 -6.26 8.40
N VAL A 23 -6.57 -6.96 9.41
CA VAL A 23 -5.18 -7.41 9.49
C VAL A 23 -5.14 -8.90 9.19
N LEU A 24 -4.23 -9.31 8.32
CA LEU A 24 -4.06 -10.71 7.98
C LEU A 24 -3.46 -11.49 9.16
N PRO A 25 -3.88 -12.74 9.38
CA PRO A 25 -3.14 -13.64 10.25
C PRO A 25 -1.68 -13.75 9.79
N LYS A 26 -0.73 -13.78 10.72
CA LYS A 26 0.70 -13.87 10.39
C LYS A 26 1.04 -15.08 9.52
N SER A 27 0.34 -16.20 9.73
CA SER A 27 0.49 -17.41 8.93
C SER A 27 0.05 -17.25 7.46
N ALA A 28 -0.95 -16.43 7.20
CA ALA A 28 -1.38 -16.10 5.85
C ALA A 28 -0.40 -15.10 5.20
N SER A 29 -0.05 -14.04 5.92
CA SER A 29 0.92 -13.05 5.47
C SER A 29 2.29 -13.66 5.14
N ALA A 30 2.74 -14.65 5.90
CA ALA A 30 4.02 -15.33 5.68
C ALA A 30 4.11 -16.06 4.33
N LYS A 31 2.98 -16.41 3.73
CA LYS A 31 2.90 -17.07 2.41
C LYS A 31 2.94 -16.11 1.23
N LEU A 32 2.92 -14.81 1.48
CA LEU A 32 2.99 -13.81 0.43
C LEU A 32 4.44 -13.61 -0.03
N PRO A 33 4.65 -13.20 -1.30
CA PRO A 33 5.99 -13.12 -1.89
C PRO A 33 6.84 -11.96 -1.36
N SER A 34 6.23 -11.00 -0.66
CA SER A 34 6.91 -9.81 -0.14
C SER A 34 6.39 -9.45 1.26
N ARG A 35 7.24 -8.82 2.06
CA ARG A 35 6.86 -8.19 3.33
C ARG A 35 6.39 -6.74 3.17
N GLY A 36 6.62 -6.16 2.00
CA GLY A 36 6.09 -4.87 1.62
C GLY A 36 4.72 -4.95 0.98
N MET A 37 4.30 -3.87 0.33
CA MET A 37 3.03 -3.87 -0.42
C MET A 37 2.98 -5.04 -1.40
N THR A 38 1.83 -5.72 -1.44
CA THR A 38 1.64 -6.90 -2.28
C THR A 38 0.27 -6.84 -2.94
N ALA A 39 0.25 -6.85 -4.27
CA ALA A 39 -1.00 -6.95 -5.01
C ALA A 39 -1.57 -8.37 -4.90
N ILE A 40 -2.86 -8.44 -4.64
CA ILE A 40 -3.61 -9.69 -4.49
C ILE A 40 -4.88 -9.67 -5.31
N GLU A 41 -5.34 -10.87 -5.64
CA GLU A 41 -6.66 -11.12 -6.20
C GLU A 41 -7.31 -12.28 -5.44
N GLY A 42 -8.63 -12.30 -5.41
CA GLY A 42 -9.37 -13.34 -4.72
C GLY A 42 -10.81 -12.97 -4.40
N THR A 43 -11.32 -13.52 -3.30
CA THR A 43 -12.70 -13.26 -2.85
C THR A 43 -12.74 -12.86 -1.39
N ILE A 44 -13.71 -12.02 -1.05
CA ILE A 44 -14.14 -11.69 0.31
C ILE A 44 -15.62 -12.06 0.43
N ASN A 45 -15.95 -12.97 1.34
CA ASN A 45 -17.28 -13.57 1.45
C ASN A 45 -17.85 -14.05 0.10
N GLY A 46 -16.99 -14.58 -0.79
CA GLY A 46 -17.37 -15.04 -2.12
C GLY A 46 -17.42 -13.95 -3.19
N PHE A 47 -17.32 -12.67 -2.85
CA PHE A 47 -17.25 -11.57 -3.80
C PHE A 47 -15.82 -11.36 -4.32
N ALA A 48 -15.64 -11.42 -5.64
CA ALA A 48 -14.34 -11.26 -6.28
C ALA A 48 -13.81 -9.82 -6.17
N PHE A 49 -12.53 -9.69 -5.84
CA PHE A 49 -11.87 -8.38 -5.73
C PHE A 49 -10.38 -8.47 -6.05
N GLN A 50 -9.80 -7.33 -6.34
CA GLN A 50 -8.36 -7.12 -6.42
C GLN A 50 -8.00 -5.93 -5.51
N ALA A 51 -6.88 -6.03 -4.84
CA ALA A 51 -6.41 -4.97 -3.96
C ALA A 51 -4.89 -5.06 -3.75
N THR A 52 -4.33 -4.02 -3.14
CA THR A 52 -2.95 -4.06 -2.66
C THR A 52 -2.96 -4.10 -1.14
N LEU A 53 -2.34 -5.13 -0.59
CA LEU A 53 -2.07 -5.23 0.83
C LEU A 53 -0.94 -4.30 1.21
N GLU A 54 -1.03 -3.69 2.39
CA GLU A 54 0.03 -2.86 2.95
C GLU A 54 0.68 -3.56 4.15
N PRO A 55 1.98 -3.30 4.42
CA PRO A 55 2.63 -3.83 5.60
C PRO A 55 2.04 -3.20 6.88
N ASP A 56 1.85 -4.01 7.90
CA ASP A 56 1.30 -3.57 9.19
C ASP A 56 2.37 -3.08 10.19
N GLY A 57 3.65 -3.17 9.83
CA GLY A 57 4.77 -2.87 10.71
C GLY A 57 5.03 -3.91 11.82
N GLN A 58 4.26 -5.00 11.84
CA GLN A 58 4.33 -6.08 12.84
C GLN A 58 4.59 -7.46 12.20
N LYS A 59 5.24 -7.46 11.04
CA LYS A 59 5.53 -8.66 10.22
C LYS A 59 4.29 -9.31 9.60
N SER A 60 3.20 -8.55 9.45
CA SER A 60 2.01 -8.95 8.70
C SER A 60 1.60 -7.87 7.70
N HIS A 61 0.43 -8.03 7.14
CA HIS A 61 -0.18 -7.09 6.20
C HIS A 61 -1.58 -6.71 6.68
N TRP A 62 -2.05 -5.57 6.20
CA TRP A 62 -3.43 -5.15 6.38
C TRP A 62 -4.06 -4.80 5.03
N LEU A 63 -5.37 -4.89 4.97
CA LEU A 63 -6.18 -4.60 3.79
C LEU A 63 -7.16 -3.48 4.12
N LYS A 64 -7.13 -2.42 3.32
CA LYS A 64 -8.20 -1.42 3.31
C LYS A 64 -9.40 -2.00 2.57
N VAL A 65 -10.55 -1.99 3.23
CA VAL A 65 -11.84 -2.38 2.66
C VAL A 65 -12.68 -1.12 2.52
N ASP A 66 -12.78 -0.61 1.32
CA ASP A 66 -13.59 0.57 1.04
C ASP A 66 -15.08 0.25 1.13
N ARG A 67 -15.91 1.30 1.10
CA ARG A 67 -17.36 1.16 1.21
C ARG A 67 -17.95 0.24 0.15
N LYS A 68 -17.48 0.37 -1.10
CA LYS A 68 -17.97 -0.43 -2.23
C LYS A 68 -17.70 -1.92 -2.01
N LEU A 69 -16.49 -2.25 -1.55
CA LEU A 69 -16.12 -3.63 -1.24
C LEU A 69 -16.86 -4.18 -0.01
N SER A 70 -17.06 -3.36 1.04
CA SER A 70 -17.89 -3.72 2.21
C SER A 70 -19.32 -4.05 1.82
N GLU A 71 -19.95 -3.19 1.03
CA GLU A 71 -21.34 -3.39 0.55
C GLU A 71 -21.46 -4.66 -0.30
N ALA A 72 -20.50 -4.88 -1.22
CA ALA A 72 -20.47 -6.07 -2.06
C ALA A 72 -20.26 -7.37 -1.25
N ALA A 73 -19.40 -7.32 -0.24
CA ALA A 73 -19.16 -8.43 0.68
C ALA A 73 -20.27 -8.62 1.71
N ARG A 74 -21.24 -7.70 1.79
CA ARG A 74 -22.32 -7.65 2.81
C ARG A 74 -21.75 -7.76 4.22
N ALA A 75 -20.77 -6.93 4.54
CA ALA A 75 -20.08 -6.97 5.81
C ALA A 75 -19.78 -5.57 6.32
N GLU A 76 -19.90 -5.40 7.64
CA GLU A 76 -19.68 -4.15 8.35
C GLU A 76 -18.55 -4.27 9.39
N ALA A 77 -18.15 -3.15 9.99
CA ALA A 77 -17.19 -3.15 11.07
C ALA A 77 -17.67 -4.04 12.22
N GLY A 78 -16.83 -4.93 12.70
CA GLY A 78 -17.15 -5.92 13.71
C GLY A 78 -17.40 -7.33 13.16
N ASP A 79 -17.76 -7.45 11.88
CA ASP A 79 -18.03 -8.74 11.25
C ASP A 79 -16.74 -9.53 11.00
N ILE A 80 -16.86 -10.85 11.00
CA ILE A 80 -15.82 -11.77 10.58
C ILE A 80 -16.06 -12.14 9.13
N VAL A 81 -15.12 -11.78 8.26
CA VAL A 81 -15.16 -12.11 6.83
C VAL A 81 -14.23 -13.27 6.49
N THR A 82 -14.61 -14.04 5.49
CA THR A 82 -13.78 -15.10 4.94
C THR A 82 -13.11 -14.60 3.66
N LEU A 83 -11.79 -14.68 3.62
CA LEU A 83 -10.99 -14.33 2.44
C LEU A 83 -10.38 -15.57 1.83
N GLU A 84 -10.41 -15.62 0.49
CA GLU A 84 -9.60 -16.52 -0.31
C GLU A 84 -8.79 -15.67 -1.27
N ILE A 85 -7.47 -15.58 -1.05
CA ILE A 85 -6.60 -14.69 -1.80
C ILE A 85 -5.37 -15.41 -2.34
N ALA A 86 -4.83 -14.87 -3.42
CA ALA A 86 -3.54 -15.24 -4.01
C ALA A 86 -2.81 -13.97 -4.43
N PRO A 87 -1.47 -14.00 -4.58
CA PRO A 87 -0.76 -12.93 -5.26
C PRO A 87 -1.37 -12.69 -6.65
N ALA A 88 -1.56 -11.41 -7.03
CA ALA A 88 -2.11 -11.08 -8.33
C ALA A 88 -1.19 -11.59 -9.46
N ALA A 89 -1.78 -12.12 -10.51
CA ALA A 89 -1.04 -12.62 -11.68
C ALA A 89 -0.27 -11.50 -12.39
N LYS A 90 -0.78 -10.28 -12.34
CA LYS A 90 -0.15 -9.09 -12.91
C LYS A 90 -0.11 -7.97 -11.86
N GLU A 91 1.06 -7.38 -11.69
CA GLU A 91 1.21 -6.20 -10.82
C GLU A 91 0.53 -4.99 -11.46
N PRO A 92 -0.41 -4.34 -10.78
CA PRO A 92 -1.07 -3.17 -11.32
C PRO A 92 -0.12 -1.97 -11.36
N GLU A 93 -0.33 -1.08 -12.34
CA GLU A 93 0.37 0.20 -12.40
C GLU A 93 -0.09 1.08 -11.22
N PRO A 94 0.84 1.61 -10.40
CA PRO A 94 0.45 2.46 -9.28
C PRO A 94 -0.03 3.82 -9.76
N GLU A 95 -1.00 4.39 -9.06
CA GLU A 95 -1.40 5.77 -9.25
C GLU A 95 -0.32 6.72 -8.73
N VAL A 96 0.18 7.60 -9.61
CA VAL A 96 1.22 8.57 -9.26
C VAL A 96 0.57 9.81 -8.64
N PRO A 97 0.93 10.19 -7.39
CA PRO A 97 0.41 11.40 -6.77
C PRO A 97 0.69 12.66 -7.60
N ALA A 98 -0.23 13.62 -7.58
CA ALA A 98 -0.19 14.81 -8.43
C ALA A 98 1.10 15.63 -8.25
N ASP A 99 1.58 15.79 -7.03
CA ASP A 99 2.82 16.51 -6.70
C ASP A 99 4.06 15.81 -7.27
N LEU A 100 4.13 14.49 -7.15
CA LEU A 100 5.21 13.70 -7.75
C LEU A 100 5.13 13.73 -9.28
N LYS A 101 3.94 13.59 -9.84
CA LYS A 101 3.72 13.68 -11.30
C LYS A 101 4.20 15.00 -11.86
N LYS A 102 3.88 16.12 -11.18
CA LYS A 102 4.34 17.47 -11.55
C LYS A 102 5.87 17.59 -11.47
N ALA A 103 6.48 17.09 -10.41
CA ALA A 103 7.94 17.11 -10.25
C ALA A 103 8.67 16.28 -11.32
N LEU A 104 8.15 15.09 -11.65
CA LEU A 104 8.71 14.24 -12.70
C LEU A 104 8.60 14.90 -14.09
N ALA A 105 7.52 15.63 -14.37
CA ALA A 105 7.35 16.32 -15.65
C ALA A 105 8.42 17.37 -15.91
N THR A 106 8.96 17.99 -14.86
CA THR A 106 10.01 19.01 -14.92
C THR A 106 11.40 18.50 -14.53
N ALA A 107 11.51 17.22 -14.19
CA ALA A 107 12.79 16.60 -13.81
C ALA A 107 13.72 16.43 -15.00
N ALA A 108 15.01 16.15 -14.70
CA ALA A 108 16.01 15.87 -15.72
C ALA A 108 15.57 14.71 -16.64
N PRO A 109 15.92 14.75 -17.95
CA PRO A 109 15.53 13.69 -18.89
C PRO A 109 15.91 12.28 -18.45
N LYS A 110 17.05 12.11 -17.80
CA LYS A 110 17.50 10.81 -17.24
C LYS A 110 16.55 10.32 -16.14
N ALA A 111 16.05 11.20 -15.27
CA ALA A 111 15.10 10.82 -14.23
C ALA A 111 13.77 10.36 -14.82
N ARG A 112 13.26 11.07 -15.81
CA ARG A 112 12.01 10.70 -16.53
C ARG A 112 12.16 9.37 -17.27
N ALA A 113 13.26 9.18 -17.96
CA ALA A 113 13.55 7.94 -18.68
C ALA A 113 13.62 6.74 -17.71
N LEU A 114 14.33 6.89 -16.60
CA LEU A 114 14.43 5.82 -15.60
C LEU A 114 13.08 5.53 -14.93
N TRP A 115 12.29 6.56 -14.62
CA TRP A 115 10.93 6.37 -14.07
C TRP A 115 10.04 5.54 -15.00
N SER A 116 10.13 5.77 -16.29
CA SER A 116 9.37 4.99 -17.29
C SER A 116 9.90 3.57 -17.46
N ASP A 117 11.18 3.35 -17.23
CA ASP A 117 11.85 2.05 -17.41
C ASP A 117 11.70 1.10 -16.20
N ILE A 118 11.61 1.64 -14.99
CA ILE A 118 11.48 0.81 -13.78
C ILE A 118 10.12 0.08 -13.74
N THR A 119 10.06 -1.02 -12.99
CA THR A 119 8.85 -1.84 -12.87
C THR A 119 7.75 -1.13 -12.08
N PRO A 120 6.47 -1.54 -12.24
CA PRO A 120 5.37 -1.04 -11.39
C PRO A 120 5.63 -1.19 -9.89
N ILE A 121 6.25 -2.30 -9.46
CA ILE A 121 6.65 -2.51 -8.07
C ILE A 121 7.68 -1.46 -7.63
N ALA A 122 8.67 -1.18 -8.45
CA ALA A 122 9.68 -0.16 -8.12
C ALA A 122 9.06 1.25 -8.05
N ARG A 123 8.15 1.61 -8.97
CA ARG A 123 7.40 2.87 -8.90
C ARG A 123 6.57 2.96 -7.63
N ARG A 124 5.91 1.88 -7.23
CA ARG A 124 5.15 1.79 -5.99
C ARG A 124 6.04 2.00 -4.75
N ASP A 125 7.24 1.43 -4.72
CA ASP A 125 8.19 1.64 -3.62
C ASP A 125 8.59 3.12 -3.48
N TRP A 126 8.86 3.80 -4.60
CA TRP A 126 9.13 5.24 -4.61
C TRP A 126 7.95 6.05 -4.06
N ILE A 127 6.74 5.75 -4.53
CA ILE A 127 5.52 6.43 -4.09
C ILE A 127 5.30 6.20 -2.59
N GLN A 128 5.43 4.97 -2.11
CA GLN A 128 5.27 4.65 -0.70
C GLN A 128 6.30 5.36 0.18
N TRP A 129 7.57 5.38 -0.23
CA TRP A 129 8.60 6.12 0.49
C TRP A 129 8.28 7.62 0.58
N ILE A 130 7.81 8.22 -0.49
CA ILE A 130 7.43 9.64 -0.53
C ILE A 130 6.21 9.89 0.36
N THR A 131 5.15 9.10 0.21
CA THR A 131 3.87 9.30 0.89
C THR A 131 3.90 8.92 2.38
N SER A 132 4.85 8.12 2.81
CA SER A 132 5.08 7.82 4.24
C SER A 132 5.63 9.01 5.03
N GLY A 133 6.13 10.05 4.35
CA GLY A 133 6.46 11.34 4.97
C GLY A 133 5.19 12.10 5.34
N LYS A 134 4.84 12.15 6.62
CA LYS A 134 3.59 12.74 7.10
C LYS A 134 3.56 14.27 7.03
N GLN A 135 4.72 14.92 7.14
CA GLN A 135 4.84 16.38 7.04
C GLN A 135 5.08 16.81 5.60
N ILE A 136 4.51 17.97 5.23
CA ILE A 136 4.62 18.51 3.88
C ILE A 136 6.08 18.76 3.50
N GLU A 137 6.89 19.27 4.40
CA GLU A 137 8.32 19.52 4.16
C GLU A 137 9.09 18.23 3.89
N THR A 138 8.80 17.18 4.65
CA THR A 138 9.41 15.86 4.45
C THR A 138 9.01 15.28 3.10
N ARG A 139 7.75 15.37 2.74
CA ARG A 139 7.22 14.90 1.45
C ARG A 139 7.86 15.65 0.28
N THR A 140 7.90 16.97 0.34
CA THR A 140 8.51 17.83 -0.69
C THR A 140 9.99 17.51 -0.86
N ARG A 141 10.74 17.35 0.23
CA ARG A 141 12.15 16.97 0.21
C ARG A 141 12.35 15.58 -0.40
N ARG A 142 11.50 14.61 -0.06
CA ARG A 142 11.58 13.27 -0.62
C ARG A 142 11.29 13.25 -2.12
N ILE A 143 10.34 14.04 -2.61
CA ILE A 143 10.08 14.20 -4.05
C ILE A 143 11.32 14.75 -4.76
N LYS A 144 11.93 15.81 -4.23
CA LYS A 144 13.17 16.39 -4.79
C LYS A 144 14.31 15.36 -4.81
N ASN A 145 14.49 14.64 -3.71
CA ASN A 145 15.51 13.61 -3.60
C ASN A 145 15.24 12.42 -4.54
N ALA A 146 13.98 12.03 -4.72
CA ALA A 146 13.60 11.00 -5.67
C ALA A 146 14.02 11.37 -7.10
N CYS A 147 13.71 12.57 -7.55
CA CYS A 147 14.11 13.05 -8.87
C CYS A 147 15.64 13.05 -9.04
N SER A 148 16.37 13.48 -8.02
CA SER A 148 17.85 13.47 -8.03
C SER A 148 18.42 12.05 -8.06
N MET A 149 17.91 11.14 -7.26
CA MET A 149 18.35 9.74 -7.22
C MET A 149 18.04 9.00 -8.51
N LEU A 150 16.86 9.24 -9.10
CA LEU A 150 16.49 8.70 -10.41
C LEU A 150 17.42 9.22 -11.51
N ALA A 151 17.75 10.52 -11.51
CA ALA A 151 18.72 11.09 -12.44
C ALA A 151 20.11 10.47 -12.28
N GLY A 152 20.47 10.06 -11.06
CA GLY A 152 21.71 9.33 -10.75
C GLY A 152 21.65 7.83 -11.05
N GLY A 153 20.55 7.31 -11.62
CA GLY A 153 20.42 5.91 -12.02
C GLY A 153 19.90 4.96 -10.92
N LYS A 154 19.43 5.48 -9.79
CA LYS A 154 18.88 4.64 -8.71
C LYS A 154 17.47 4.18 -9.05
N ARG A 155 17.28 2.87 -9.13
CA ARG A 155 15.99 2.25 -9.50
C ARG A 155 15.03 2.09 -8.32
N ARG A 156 15.54 2.20 -7.08
CA ARG A 156 14.76 2.09 -5.84
C ARG A 156 15.20 3.12 -4.82
N PRO A 157 14.32 3.56 -3.89
CA PRO A 157 14.71 4.48 -2.83
C PRO A 157 15.77 3.84 -1.93
N CYS A 158 16.74 4.67 -1.51
CA CYS A 158 17.79 4.26 -0.59
C CYS A 158 17.21 4.09 0.82
N CYS A 159 17.60 3.02 1.50
CA CYS A 159 17.33 2.80 2.93
C CYS A 159 15.83 2.76 3.30
N PHE A 160 14.97 2.43 2.35
CA PHE A 160 13.54 2.31 2.59
C PHE A 160 13.19 0.93 3.13
N ASP A 161 12.68 0.87 4.37
CA ASP A 161 12.15 -0.35 4.95
C ASP A 161 10.71 -0.60 4.45
N ARG A 162 10.60 -1.44 3.45
CA ARG A 162 9.32 -1.81 2.81
C ARG A 162 8.36 -2.53 3.76
N SER A 163 8.87 -3.15 4.81
CA SER A 163 8.07 -3.89 5.80
C SER A 163 7.51 -2.99 6.90
N GLY A 164 8.09 -1.81 7.10
CA GLY A 164 7.76 -0.91 8.21
C GLY A 164 8.15 -1.42 9.59
N PHE A 165 8.82 -2.58 9.67
CA PHE A 165 9.14 -3.20 10.95
C PHE A 165 10.23 -2.46 11.71
N TYR A 166 11.25 -1.98 10.99
CA TYR A 166 12.40 -1.31 11.60
C TYR A 166 12.20 0.19 11.77
N ASP A 167 11.74 0.89 10.74
CA ASP A 167 11.59 2.35 10.77
C ASP A 167 10.21 2.82 11.27
N LYS A 168 9.25 1.89 11.43
CA LYS A 168 7.87 2.13 11.92
C LYS A 168 7.11 3.23 11.18
N SER A 169 7.56 3.61 9.98
CA SER A 169 6.88 4.59 9.13
C SER A 169 5.60 4.04 8.50
N LEU A 170 5.50 2.72 8.44
CA LEU A 170 4.39 1.97 7.89
C LEU A 170 3.74 1.15 9.01
N SER A 171 2.44 1.27 9.16
CA SER A 171 1.66 0.52 10.16
C SER A 171 0.22 0.37 9.71
N ALA A 172 -0.46 -0.66 10.23
CA ALA A 172 -1.89 -0.73 10.11
C ALA A 172 -2.55 0.46 10.84
N PRO A 173 -3.73 0.90 10.40
CA PRO A 173 -4.52 1.87 11.13
C PRO A 173 -4.82 1.38 12.54
N LYS A 174 -4.93 2.30 13.48
CA LYS A 174 -5.45 1.97 14.81
C LYS A 174 -6.94 1.71 14.72
N ALA A 175 -7.41 0.64 15.34
CA ALA A 175 -8.84 0.36 15.42
C ALA A 175 -9.52 1.33 16.40
N ALA A 176 -10.75 1.70 16.09
CA ALA A 176 -11.64 2.37 17.04
C ALA A 176 -11.95 1.41 18.19
N ILE A 177 -12.05 1.94 19.40
CA ILE A 177 -12.39 1.20 20.62
C ILE A 177 -13.90 0.95 20.66
#